data_fe5a0267f207cedb3ee964e609ad194d
#
_entry.id   fe5a0267f207cedb3ee964e609ad194d
#
_cell.length_a   1.000
_cell.length_b   1.000
_cell.length_c   1.000
_cell.angle_alpha   90.00
_cell.angle_beta   90.00
_cell.angle_gamma   90.00
#
_symmetry.space_group_name_H-M   'P 1'
#
loop_
_entity.id
_entity.type
_entity.pdbx_description
1 polymer ?
#
loop_
_entity_poly.entity_id
_entity_poly.type
_entity_poly.pdbx_seq_one_letter_code
_entity_poly.pdbx_strand_id
1 'polypeptide(L)'
;MTISISAIYCYPVKGLSPEPLHRVALAPGRCLPQDRRFAIALPATRFDPERPEWLAKTHFAMLMRDEALAQLHTRFDAERGELEVERDGRVLLRARLSKPEGRRQVGEFFTTFLDGAVEGPLRIVEAPGHAFADARRKPNATTDQYVSLINRASIAALEAAIGAPVDPLRFRANVYFDGAPAWSELDWLEREIAVGATRLRVIAAITRCAATQVNPATAERDLEIVAALRRGFEHNLMGIYTEVVEGGEITIGDTLTVRPA
;
A
#
# COMPACT_ATOMS: atom_id res chain seq x y z
N MET A 1 -21.16 13.92 -13.29
CA MET A 1 -19.86 13.40 -13.75
C MET A 1 -19.82 11.92 -13.42
N THR A 2 -19.21 11.11 -14.27
CA THR A 2 -19.07 9.66 -14.05
C THR A 2 -17.84 9.42 -13.18
N ILE A 3 -17.99 8.65 -12.11
CA ILE A 3 -16.84 8.24 -11.27
C ILE A 3 -16.16 7.06 -11.99
N SER A 4 -14.85 7.12 -12.18
CA SER A 4 -14.10 6.08 -12.89
C SER A 4 -12.73 5.80 -12.28
N ILE A 5 -12.25 4.57 -12.43
CA ILE A 5 -10.90 4.16 -12.00
C ILE A 5 -9.87 4.84 -12.89
N SER A 6 -8.93 5.57 -12.30
CA SER A 6 -7.85 6.26 -13.02
C SER A 6 -6.48 5.60 -12.88
N ALA A 7 -6.25 4.81 -11.81
CA ALA A 7 -5.03 4.05 -11.66
C ALA A 7 -5.23 2.86 -10.70
N ILE A 8 -4.46 1.79 -10.91
CA ILE A 8 -4.42 0.60 -10.06
C ILE A 8 -2.95 0.29 -9.73
N TYR A 9 -2.65 0.04 -8.45
CA TYR A 9 -1.31 -0.32 -8.00
C TYR A 9 -1.33 -1.51 -7.05
N CYS A 10 -0.36 -2.39 -7.20
CA CYS A 10 0.01 -3.43 -6.25
C CYS A 10 1.31 -3.03 -5.53
N TYR A 11 1.49 -3.48 -4.30
CA TYR A 11 2.70 -3.25 -3.51
C TYR A 11 3.19 -4.60 -2.96
N PRO A 12 3.94 -5.40 -3.73
CA PRO A 12 4.29 -6.76 -3.34
C PRO A 12 5.06 -6.84 -2.02
N VAL A 13 5.93 -5.86 -1.77
CA VAL A 13 6.71 -5.79 -0.53
C VAL A 13 6.28 -4.57 0.29
N LYS A 14 5.95 -4.80 1.56
CA LYS A 14 5.64 -3.71 2.51
C LYS A 14 6.76 -2.68 2.56
N GLY A 15 6.40 -1.40 2.41
CA GLY A 15 7.37 -0.29 2.45
C GLY A 15 8.11 0.00 1.15
N LEU A 16 8.03 -0.85 0.14
CA LEU A 16 8.72 -0.69 -1.14
C LEU A 16 7.80 -0.17 -2.27
N SER A 17 8.31 -0.15 -3.51
CA SER A 17 7.69 0.50 -4.67
C SER A 17 6.32 -0.04 -5.04
N PRO A 18 5.45 0.80 -5.63
CA PRO A 18 4.25 0.35 -6.32
C PRO A 18 4.58 -0.33 -7.64
N GLU A 19 3.72 -1.28 -8.03
CA GLU A 19 3.66 -1.84 -9.38
C GLU A 19 2.35 -1.41 -10.03
N PRO A 20 2.40 -0.66 -11.15
CA PRO A 20 1.18 -0.25 -11.84
C PRO A 20 0.54 -1.46 -12.54
N LEU A 21 -0.80 -1.53 -12.45
CA LEU A 21 -1.60 -2.55 -13.09
C LEU A 21 -2.61 -1.87 -14.01
N HIS A 22 -2.83 -2.42 -15.21
CA HIS A 22 -3.91 -1.97 -16.08
C HIS A 22 -5.26 -2.56 -15.62
N ARG A 23 -5.25 -3.80 -15.15
CA ARG A 23 -6.41 -4.54 -14.66
C ARG A 23 -6.00 -5.53 -13.58
N VAL A 24 -6.94 -5.95 -12.77
CA VAL A 24 -6.73 -6.93 -11.72
C VAL A 24 -7.99 -7.72 -11.41
N ALA A 25 -7.87 -9.04 -11.24
CA ALA A 25 -8.94 -9.89 -10.73
C ALA A 25 -8.97 -9.82 -9.20
N LEU A 26 -10.14 -9.51 -8.63
CA LEU A 26 -10.40 -9.47 -7.19
C LEU A 26 -11.18 -10.69 -6.76
N ALA A 27 -10.90 -11.22 -5.58
CA ALA A 27 -11.58 -12.35 -4.97
C ALA A 27 -12.21 -11.96 -3.62
N PRO A 28 -13.38 -12.50 -3.26
CA PRO A 28 -14.05 -12.18 -2.01
C PRO A 28 -13.17 -12.38 -0.79
N GLY A 29 -13.15 -11.39 0.10
CA GLY A 29 -12.36 -11.40 1.34
C GLY A 29 -10.84 -11.34 1.13
N ARG A 30 -10.36 -10.97 -0.08
CA ARG A 30 -8.94 -10.86 -0.40
C ARG A 30 -8.57 -9.44 -0.84
N CYS A 31 -7.33 -9.03 -0.56
CA CYS A 31 -6.71 -7.87 -1.19
C CYS A 31 -6.31 -8.19 -2.64
N LEU A 32 -5.68 -7.26 -3.35
CA LEU A 32 -5.13 -7.54 -4.67
C LEU A 32 -4.13 -8.72 -4.61
N PRO A 33 -4.08 -9.55 -5.65
CA PRO A 33 -3.04 -10.58 -5.78
C PRO A 33 -1.65 -9.96 -5.60
N GLN A 34 -0.80 -10.61 -4.82
CA GLN A 34 0.57 -10.20 -4.46
C GLN A 34 0.68 -8.97 -3.54
N ASP A 35 -0.41 -8.26 -3.25
CA ASP A 35 -0.35 -7.02 -2.46
C ASP A 35 0.08 -7.30 -1.02
N ARG A 36 1.17 -6.63 -0.56
CA ARG A 36 1.80 -6.80 0.76
C ARG A 36 2.08 -8.27 1.11
N ARG A 37 2.39 -9.07 0.09
CA ARG A 37 2.74 -10.48 0.24
C ARG A 37 4.00 -10.68 1.09
N PHE A 38 4.95 -9.76 0.94
CA PHE A 38 6.24 -9.81 1.64
C PHE A 38 6.41 -8.61 2.57
N ALA A 39 7.22 -8.81 3.62
CA ALA A 39 7.70 -7.72 4.46
C ALA A 39 9.17 -7.96 4.85
N ILE A 40 9.89 -6.87 5.13
CA ILE A 40 11.26 -6.91 5.63
C ILE A 40 11.16 -6.78 7.15
N ALA A 41 11.31 -7.92 7.84
CA ALA A 41 11.21 -8.01 9.28
C ALA A 41 12.49 -7.52 9.97
N LEU A 42 12.32 -6.76 11.05
CA LEU A 42 13.41 -6.31 11.92
C LEU A 42 14.01 -7.48 12.71
N PRO A 43 15.24 -7.35 13.22
CA PRO A 43 15.92 -8.43 13.92
C PRO A 43 15.14 -9.00 15.12
N ALA A 44 14.51 -8.12 15.90
CA ALA A 44 13.72 -8.51 17.08
C ALA A 44 12.33 -9.06 16.74
N THR A 45 11.89 -9.00 15.47
CA THR A 45 10.56 -9.44 15.06
C THR A 45 10.45 -10.95 15.14
N ARG A 46 9.49 -11.43 15.93
CA ARG A 46 9.09 -12.83 15.95
C ARG A 46 7.90 -13.00 15.04
N PHE A 47 8.10 -13.63 13.89
CA PHE A 47 7.06 -13.94 12.92
C PHE A 47 7.18 -15.43 12.57
N ASP A 48 6.09 -16.16 12.79
CA ASP A 48 5.97 -17.58 12.46
C ASP A 48 5.13 -17.72 11.18
N PRO A 49 5.69 -18.13 10.05
CA PRO A 49 4.94 -18.30 8.80
C PRO A 49 3.92 -19.44 8.84
N GLU A 50 4.07 -20.42 9.76
CA GLU A 50 3.11 -21.52 9.95
C GLU A 50 1.90 -21.08 10.80
N ARG A 51 2.06 -20.01 11.59
CA ARG A 51 1.01 -19.40 12.41
C ARG A 51 1.06 -17.88 12.28
N PRO A 52 0.77 -17.35 11.09
CA PRO A 52 0.90 -15.93 10.85
C PRO A 52 -0.09 -15.14 11.70
N GLU A 53 0.43 -14.18 12.44
CA GLU A 53 -0.35 -13.21 13.22
C GLU A 53 -0.14 -11.81 12.68
N TRP A 54 -1.12 -10.94 12.87
CA TRP A 54 -0.94 -9.54 12.58
C TRP A 54 0.08 -8.92 13.53
N LEU A 55 1.10 -8.29 12.98
CA LEU A 55 2.09 -7.53 13.73
C LEU A 55 2.03 -6.05 13.34
N ALA A 56 2.24 -5.18 14.33
CA ALA A 56 2.32 -3.74 14.10
C ALA A 56 3.41 -3.41 13.06
N LYS A 57 3.18 -2.37 12.24
CA LYS A 57 4.13 -1.96 11.21
C LYS A 57 5.54 -1.67 11.74
N THR A 58 5.69 -1.34 13.02
CA THR A 58 6.96 -1.11 13.69
C THR A 58 7.87 -2.33 13.79
N HIS A 59 7.33 -3.52 13.52
CA HIS A 59 8.12 -4.76 13.42
C HIS A 59 8.82 -4.93 12.06
N PHE A 60 8.55 -4.05 11.11
CA PHE A 60 9.05 -4.15 9.75
C PHE A 60 9.77 -2.87 9.33
N ALA A 61 10.65 -2.96 8.33
CA ALA A 61 11.14 -1.79 7.61
C ALA A 61 9.94 -1.07 6.98
N MET A 62 9.87 0.25 7.14
CA MET A 62 8.71 1.04 6.73
C MET A 62 9.08 2.50 6.47
N LEU A 63 8.44 3.14 5.49
CA LEU A 63 8.71 4.54 5.10
C LEU A 63 8.53 5.56 6.25
N MET A 64 7.68 5.26 7.25
CA MET A 64 7.50 6.17 8.39
C MET A 64 8.78 6.36 9.21
N ARG A 65 9.71 5.39 9.19
CA ARG A 65 11.00 5.43 9.89
C ARG A 65 12.17 5.47 8.91
N ASP A 66 12.08 4.70 7.83
CA ASP A 66 13.19 4.38 6.94
C ASP A 66 12.90 5.00 5.55
N GLU A 67 12.95 6.35 5.45
CA GLU A 67 12.65 7.07 4.20
C GLU A 67 13.56 6.69 3.03
N ALA A 68 14.78 6.26 3.32
CA ALA A 68 15.73 5.76 2.32
C ALA A 68 15.16 4.62 1.46
N LEU A 69 14.17 3.86 1.96
CA LEU A 69 13.48 2.84 1.16
C LEU A 69 12.85 3.40 -0.12
N ALA A 70 12.46 4.69 -0.14
CA ALA A 70 11.91 5.33 -1.34
C ALA A 70 12.95 5.58 -2.44
N GLN A 71 14.26 5.47 -2.15
CA GLN A 71 15.32 5.52 -3.18
C GLN A 71 15.37 4.27 -4.05
N LEU A 72 14.72 3.20 -3.62
CA LEU A 72 14.74 1.92 -4.30
C LEU A 72 13.50 1.76 -5.19
N HIS A 73 13.72 1.35 -6.43
CA HIS A 73 12.69 0.86 -7.32
C HIS A 73 12.69 -0.66 -7.29
N THR A 74 11.54 -1.25 -6.94
CA THR A 74 11.44 -2.70 -6.83
C THR A 74 10.37 -3.26 -7.75
N ARG A 75 10.62 -4.44 -8.29
CA ARG A 75 9.68 -5.19 -9.11
C ARG A 75 9.69 -6.66 -8.70
N PHE A 76 8.50 -7.23 -8.56
CA PHE A 76 8.33 -8.64 -8.24
C PHE A 76 7.71 -9.41 -9.42
N ASP A 77 8.49 -10.27 -10.05
CA ASP A 77 7.99 -11.22 -11.03
C ASP A 77 7.34 -12.41 -10.31
N ALA A 78 6.01 -12.45 -10.30
CA ALA A 78 5.24 -13.48 -9.60
C ALA A 78 5.40 -14.88 -10.24
N GLU A 79 5.65 -14.98 -11.56
CA GLU A 79 5.84 -16.25 -12.27
C GLU A 79 7.18 -16.88 -11.90
N ARG A 80 8.22 -16.05 -11.82
CA ARG A 80 9.58 -16.49 -11.46
C ARG A 80 9.83 -16.51 -9.96
N GLY A 81 8.95 -15.84 -9.18
CA GLY A 81 9.15 -15.59 -7.75
C GLY A 81 10.39 -14.75 -7.47
N GLU A 82 10.72 -13.83 -8.36
CA GLU A 82 11.96 -13.05 -8.33
C GLU A 82 11.69 -11.59 -7.98
N LEU A 83 12.42 -11.10 -6.98
CA LEU A 83 12.46 -9.68 -6.63
C LEU A 83 13.67 -9.04 -7.29
N GLU A 84 13.44 -7.97 -8.04
CA GLU A 84 14.46 -7.07 -8.55
C GLU A 84 14.46 -5.79 -7.71
N VAL A 85 15.64 -5.30 -7.35
CA VAL A 85 15.86 -4.03 -6.65
C VAL A 85 16.80 -3.18 -7.48
N GLU A 86 16.36 -1.97 -7.81
CA GLU A 86 17.08 -1.02 -8.62
C GLU A 86 17.23 0.32 -7.86
N ARG A 87 18.30 1.04 -8.14
CA ARG A 87 18.51 2.43 -7.73
C ARG A 87 19.24 3.17 -8.83
N ASP A 88 18.78 4.35 -9.18
CA ASP A 88 19.38 5.23 -10.18
C ASP A 88 19.62 4.54 -11.54
N GLY A 89 18.67 3.72 -12.00
CA GLY A 89 18.74 2.98 -13.26
C GLY A 89 19.67 1.76 -13.23
N ARG A 90 20.23 1.40 -12.05
CA ARG A 90 21.12 0.26 -11.89
C ARG A 90 20.48 -0.82 -11.03
N VAL A 91 20.43 -2.03 -11.55
CA VAL A 91 20.01 -3.20 -10.78
C VAL A 91 21.06 -3.51 -9.72
N LEU A 92 20.66 -3.47 -8.46
CA LEU A 92 21.50 -3.76 -7.30
C LEU A 92 21.35 -5.21 -6.83
N LEU A 93 20.16 -5.79 -7.02
CA LEU A 93 19.86 -7.17 -6.60
C LEU A 93 18.81 -7.80 -7.52
N ARG A 94 19.00 -9.08 -7.85
CA ARG A 94 17.96 -10.00 -8.33
C ARG A 94 18.00 -11.26 -7.49
N ALA A 95 16.85 -11.59 -6.86
CA ALA A 95 16.82 -12.72 -5.94
C ALA A 95 15.48 -13.46 -6.01
N ARG A 96 15.54 -14.80 -6.10
CA ARG A 96 14.35 -15.65 -6.10
C ARG A 96 13.85 -15.89 -4.69
N LEU A 97 12.73 -15.29 -4.33
CA LEU A 97 12.13 -15.39 -3.00
C LEU A 97 11.53 -16.77 -2.69
N SER A 98 11.30 -17.60 -3.72
CA SER A 98 10.94 -19.00 -3.56
C SER A 98 12.09 -19.89 -3.05
N LYS A 99 13.32 -19.37 -3.05
CA LYS A 99 14.53 -20.08 -2.61
C LYS A 99 15.07 -19.47 -1.30
N PRO A 100 15.48 -20.31 -0.32
CA PRO A 100 16.10 -19.82 0.93
C PRO A 100 17.28 -18.88 0.69
N GLU A 101 18.11 -19.22 -0.30
CA GLU A 101 19.29 -18.41 -0.68
C GLU A 101 18.87 -17.00 -1.16
N GLY A 102 17.86 -16.89 -2.02
CA GLY A 102 17.39 -15.58 -2.48
C GLY A 102 16.80 -14.75 -1.33
N ARG A 103 16.08 -15.38 -0.39
CA ARG A 103 15.58 -14.69 0.81
C ARG A 103 16.73 -14.18 1.68
N ARG A 104 17.81 -14.96 1.82
CA ARG A 104 19.02 -14.54 2.54
C ARG A 104 19.66 -13.33 1.88
N GLN A 105 19.86 -13.37 0.55
CA GLN A 105 20.44 -12.26 -0.22
C GLN A 105 19.62 -10.95 -0.06
N VAL A 106 18.29 -11.03 -0.09
CA VAL A 106 17.43 -9.88 0.17
C VAL A 106 17.63 -9.35 1.60
N GLY A 107 17.67 -10.23 2.59
CA GLY A 107 17.92 -9.85 3.99
C GLY A 107 19.26 -9.12 4.17
N GLU A 108 20.34 -9.67 3.60
CA GLU A 108 21.67 -9.07 3.62
C GLU A 108 21.72 -7.71 2.92
N PHE A 109 21.09 -7.62 1.72
CA PHE A 109 21.00 -6.36 1.00
C PHE A 109 20.35 -5.27 1.84
N PHE A 110 19.17 -5.53 2.42
CA PHE A 110 18.48 -4.51 3.23
C PHE A 110 19.17 -4.24 4.56
N THR A 111 19.88 -5.22 5.13
CA THR A 111 20.72 -4.99 6.31
C THR A 111 21.81 -3.97 6.01
N THR A 112 22.50 -4.14 4.88
CA THR A 112 23.53 -3.18 4.43
C THR A 112 22.95 -1.85 4.00
N PHE A 113 21.81 -1.86 3.30
CA PHE A 113 21.18 -0.64 2.78
C PHE A 113 20.66 0.27 3.91
N LEU A 114 20.14 -0.31 5.00
CA LEU A 114 19.63 0.40 6.18
C LEU A 114 20.64 0.43 7.34
N ASP A 115 21.91 0.19 7.07
CA ASP A 115 22.97 0.25 8.09
C ASP A 115 23.00 1.62 8.78
N GLY A 116 23.11 1.60 10.10
CA GLY A 116 23.01 2.78 10.97
C GLY A 116 21.57 3.21 11.29
N ALA A 117 20.55 2.80 10.53
CA ALA A 117 19.14 3.04 10.86
C ALA A 117 18.51 1.87 11.63
N VAL A 118 19.01 0.64 11.42
CA VAL A 118 18.55 -0.59 12.07
C VAL A 118 19.74 -1.44 12.46
N GLU A 119 19.85 -1.76 13.74
CA GLU A 119 20.89 -2.66 14.25
C GLU A 119 20.50 -4.13 14.08
N GLY A 120 21.36 -4.92 13.42
CA GLY A 120 21.25 -6.37 13.26
C GLY A 120 20.61 -6.83 11.94
N PRO A 121 20.56 -8.15 11.71
CA PRO A 121 20.20 -8.71 10.42
C PRO A 121 18.69 -8.58 10.12
N LEU A 122 18.38 -8.01 8.97
CA LEU A 122 17.02 -7.98 8.42
C LEU A 122 16.73 -9.27 7.66
N ARG A 123 15.46 -9.63 7.57
CA ARG A 123 15.04 -10.80 6.80
C ARG A 123 13.72 -10.55 6.08
N ILE A 124 13.59 -11.04 4.85
CA ILE A 124 12.31 -11.02 4.15
C ILE A 124 11.44 -12.17 4.66
N VAL A 125 10.17 -11.85 4.97
CA VAL A 125 9.18 -12.80 5.48
C VAL A 125 7.97 -12.84 4.57
N GLU A 126 7.34 -14.01 4.52
CA GLU A 126 6.11 -14.32 3.79
C GLU A 126 5.36 -15.40 4.54
N ALA A 127 4.02 -15.41 4.46
CA ALA A 127 3.21 -16.56 4.85
C ALA A 127 2.05 -16.73 3.86
N PRO A 128 1.67 -17.98 3.53
CA PRO A 128 0.57 -18.25 2.62
C PRO A 128 -0.74 -17.60 3.06
N GLY A 129 -1.36 -16.83 2.18
CA GLY A 129 -2.65 -16.18 2.45
C GLY A 129 -2.60 -15.02 3.46
N HIS A 130 -1.42 -14.65 3.96
CA HIS A 130 -1.22 -13.49 4.83
C HIS A 130 -0.83 -12.25 4.01
N ALA A 131 -1.38 -11.09 4.36
CA ALA A 131 -0.96 -9.80 3.84
C ALA A 131 -0.41 -8.94 4.99
N PHE A 132 0.78 -8.37 4.80
CA PHE A 132 1.41 -7.49 5.81
C PHE A 132 0.79 -6.08 5.79
N ALA A 133 -0.52 -5.99 6.02
CA ALA A 133 -1.26 -4.75 6.05
C ALA A 133 -0.88 -3.86 7.25
N ASP A 134 -1.03 -2.54 7.09
CA ASP A 134 -0.72 -1.58 8.17
C ASP A 134 -1.86 -1.44 9.19
N ALA A 135 -3.10 -1.70 8.77
CA ALA A 135 -4.27 -1.59 9.61
C ALA A 135 -4.73 -2.96 10.12
N ARG A 136 -5.15 -3.01 11.39
CA ARG A 136 -5.90 -4.11 11.97
C ARG A 136 -7.31 -3.63 12.26
N ARG A 137 -8.31 -4.22 11.60
CA ARG A 137 -9.72 -3.82 11.74
C ARG A 137 -10.57 -4.85 12.47
N LYS A 138 -10.27 -6.14 12.27
CA LYS A 138 -10.96 -7.24 12.95
C LYS A 138 -10.09 -7.71 14.12
N PRO A 139 -10.53 -7.65 15.38
CA PRO A 139 -9.71 -7.97 16.55
C PRO A 139 -9.05 -9.35 16.52
N ASN A 140 -9.75 -10.32 15.93
CA ASN A 140 -9.30 -11.72 15.87
C ASN A 140 -8.83 -12.15 14.48
N ALA A 141 -8.65 -11.21 13.52
CA ALA A 141 -8.11 -11.54 12.22
C ALA A 141 -6.61 -11.75 12.30
N THR A 142 -6.12 -12.81 11.68
CA THR A 142 -4.68 -13.06 11.51
C THR A 142 -4.07 -12.12 10.49
N THR A 143 -4.89 -11.63 9.54
CA THR A 143 -4.54 -10.64 8.54
C THR A 143 -5.78 -9.86 8.11
N ASP A 144 -5.61 -8.60 7.81
CA ASP A 144 -6.64 -7.77 7.18
C ASP A 144 -6.32 -7.64 5.69
N GLN A 145 -7.26 -8.07 4.84
CA GLN A 145 -7.11 -8.09 3.40
C GLN A 145 -8.10 -7.11 2.78
N TYR A 146 -7.67 -5.89 2.58
CA TYR A 146 -8.49 -4.79 2.10
C TYR A 146 -7.93 -4.23 0.79
N VAL A 147 -8.83 -3.65 -0.01
CA VAL A 147 -8.49 -2.81 -1.15
C VAL A 147 -8.63 -1.36 -0.72
N SER A 148 -7.58 -0.57 -0.89
CA SER A 148 -7.60 0.85 -0.55
C SER A 148 -7.93 1.70 -1.77
N LEU A 149 -8.90 2.63 -1.63
CA LEU A 149 -9.33 3.54 -2.68
C LEU A 149 -9.08 4.99 -2.27
N ILE A 150 -8.64 5.83 -3.22
CA ILE A 150 -8.47 7.27 -3.01
C ILE A 150 -9.10 8.05 -4.16
N ASN A 151 -9.85 9.09 -3.80
CA ASN A 151 -10.37 10.10 -4.71
C ASN A 151 -9.27 11.11 -5.07
N ARG A 152 -8.93 11.25 -6.34
CA ARG A 152 -7.92 12.22 -6.77
C ARG A 152 -8.34 13.67 -6.54
N ALA A 153 -9.66 13.96 -6.52
CA ALA A 153 -10.14 15.28 -6.15
C ALA A 153 -9.79 15.64 -4.68
N SER A 154 -9.77 14.64 -3.77
CA SER A 154 -9.33 14.86 -2.38
C SER A 154 -7.83 15.18 -2.29
N ILE A 155 -7.02 14.53 -3.15
CA ILE A 155 -5.58 14.87 -3.26
C ILE A 155 -5.42 16.29 -3.80
N ALA A 156 -6.15 16.68 -4.85
CA ALA A 156 -6.10 18.02 -5.42
C ALA A 156 -6.54 19.11 -4.41
N ALA A 157 -7.54 18.81 -3.56
CA ALA A 157 -7.93 19.70 -2.46
C ALA A 157 -6.80 19.87 -1.43
N LEU A 158 -6.08 18.80 -1.13
CA LEU A 158 -4.91 18.85 -0.24
C LEU A 158 -3.76 19.63 -0.87
N GLU A 159 -3.48 19.44 -2.17
CA GLU A 159 -2.48 20.23 -2.92
C GLU A 159 -2.78 21.72 -2.82
N ALA A 160 -4.04 22.11 -3.05
CA ALA A 160 -4.47 23.50 -2.93
C ALA A 160 -4.26 24.06 -1.50
N ALA A 161 -4.50 23.26 -0.46
CA ALA A 161 -4.30 23.67 0.93
C ALA A 161 -2.82 23.78 1.33
N ILE A 162 -1.95 22.97 0.74
CA ILE A 162 -0.50 22.99 0.97
C ILE A 162 0.17 24.09 0.11
N GLY A 163 -0.35 24.35 -1.09
CA GLY A 163 0.26 25.23 -2.08
C GLY A 163 1.45 24.58 -2.83
N ALA A 164 1.52 23.25 -2.85
CA ALA A 164 2.56 22.47 -3.52
C ALA A 164 2.00 21.16 -4.07
N PRO A 165 2.57 20.60 -5.15
CA PRO A 165 2.15 19.31 -5.71
C PRO A 165 2.27 18.16 -4.69
N VAL A 166 1.27 17.29 -4.67
CA VAL A 166 1.23 16.09 -3.81
C VAL A 166 1.19 14.84 -4.68
N ASP A 167 2.29 14.14 -4.80
CA ASP A 167 2.33 12.87 -5.53
C ASP A 167 1.34 11.86 -4.89
N PRO A 168 0.36 11.33 -5.65
CA PRO A 168 -0.59 10.34 -5.15
C PRO A 168 0.05 9.10 -4.55
N LEU A 169 1.22 8.68 -5.02
CA LEU A 169 1.92 7.50 -4.54
C LEU A 169 2.40 7.61 -3.08
N ARG A 170 2.44 8.82 -2.49
CA ARG A 170 2.67 9.01 -1.05
C ARG A 170 1.65 8.26 -0.19
N PHE A 171 0.43 8.11 -0.69
CA PHE A 171 -0.67 7.47 0.03
C PHE A 171 -0.70 5.95 -0.14
N ARG A 172 0.03 5.39 -1.11
CA ARG A 172 0.19 3.95 -1.33
C ARG A 172 -1.14 3.19 -1.41
N ALA A 173 -2.13 3.78 -2.09
CA ALA A 173 -3.42 3.15 -2.31
C ALA A 173 -3.38 2.16 -3.49
N ASN A 174 -4.30 1.20 -3.47
CA ASN A 174 -4.43 0.22 -4.55
C ASN A 174 -5.17 0.79 -5.75
N VAL A 175 -6.23 1.55 -5.53
CA VAL A 175 -7.09 2.12 -6.58
C VAL A 175 -7.21 3.62 -6.39
N TYR A 176 -6.99 4.37 -7.47
CA TYR A 176 -7.29 5.79 -7.55
C TYR A 176 -8.46 5.99 -8.49
N PHE A 177 -9.34 6.93 -8.18
CA PHE A 177 -10.51 7.23 -9.00
C PHE A 177 -10.72 8.74 -9.13
N ASP A 178 -11.39 9.13 -10.22
CA ASP A 178 -11.76 10.49 -10.54
C ASP A 178 -13.28 10.63 -10.66
N GLY A 179 -13.78 11.86 -10.72
CA GLY A 179 -15.17 12.17 -11.03
C GLY A 179 -16.11 12.31 -9.83
N ALA A 180 -15.60 12.12 -8.61
CA ALA A 180 -16.35 12.40 -7.39
C ALA A 180 -15.91 13.73 -6.76
N PRO A 181 -16.78 14.45 -6.02
CA PRO A 181 -16.37 15.62 -5.24
C PRO A 181 -15.26 15.25 -4.21
N ALA A 182 -14.36 16.20 -3.92
CA ALA A 182 -13.35 15.99 -2.89
C ALA A 182 -13.98 15.58 -1.56
N TRP A 183 -13.35 14.62 -0.89
CA TRP A 183 -13.74 14.07 0.42
C TRP A 183 -15.05 13.26 0.43
N SER A 184 -15.82 13.21 -0.66
CA SER A 184 -17.10 12.47 -0.72
C SER A 184 -16.93 10.98 -0.42
N GLU A 185 -15.75 10.39 -0.67
CA GLU A 185 -15.47 9.00 -0.32
C GLU A 185 -15.55 8.72 1.18
N LEU A 186 -15.38 9.72 2.03
CA LEU A 186 -15.48 9.57 3.48
C LEU A 186 -16.93 9.35 3.96
N ASP A 187 -17.93 9.77 3.14
CA ASP A 187 -19.34 9.58 3.40
C ASP A 187 -19.87 8.22 2.91
N TRP A 188 -19.00 7.40 2.31
CA TRP A 188 -19.40 6.09 1.77
C TRP A 188 -19.26 4.93 2.77
N LEU A 189 -18.99 5.23 4.04
CA LEU A 189 -18.86 4.20 5.07
C LEU A 189 -20.07 3.26 5.07
N GLU A 190 -19.84 1.95 5.14
CA GLU A 190 -20.80 0.86 5.09
C GLU A 190 -21.59 0.72 3.76
N ARG A 191 -21.38 1.63 2.80
CA ARG A 191 -21.97 1.50 1.46
C ARG A 191 -21.22 0.50 0.61
N GLU A 192 -21.92 0.01 -0.43
CA GLU A 192 -21.32 -0.80 -1.47
C GLU A 192 -20.93 0.03 -2.69
N ILE A 193 -19.76 -0.28 -3.22
CA ILE A 193 -19.24 0.25 -4.47
C ILE A 193 -19.31 -0.86 -5.50
N ALA A 194 -19.97 -0.60 -6.63
CA ALA A 194 -20.01 -1.51 -7.77
C ALA A 194 -19.02 -1.06 -8.85
N VAL A 195 -18.22 -2.00 -9.35
CA VAL A 195 -17.37 -1.84 -10.54
C VAL A 195 -17.60 -3.06 -11.43
N GLY A 196 -18.42 -2.90 -12.47
CA GLY A 196 -18.89 -4.05 -13.24
C GLY A 196 -19.60 -5.10 -12.38
N ALA A 197 -19.09 -6.32 -12.40
CA ALA A 197 -19.55 -7.42 -11.54
C ALA A 197 -19.02 -7.37 -10.11
N THR A 198 -17.91 -6.67 -9.89
CA THR A 198 -17.25 -6.58 -8.58
C THR A 198 -18.07 -5.73 -7.61
N ARG A 199 -18.14 -6.18 -6.36
CA ARG A 199 -18.76 -5.45 -5.23
C ARG A 199 -17.75 -5.28 -4.12
N LEU A 200 -17.58 -4.04 -3.70
CA LEU A 200 -16.67 -3.63 -2.62
C LEU A 200 -17.51 -2.99 -1.52
N ARG A 201 -17.38 -3.44 -0.28
CA ARG A 201 -18.00 -2.77 0.87
C ARG A 201 -17.01 -1.84 1.53
N VAL A 202 -17.37 -0.59 1.73
CA VAL A 202 -16.55 0.39 2.44
C VAL A 202 -16.59 0.10 3.93
N ILE A 203 -15.43 -0.13 4.53
CA ILE A 203 -15.33 -0.56 5.94
C ILE A 203 -14.71 0.49 6.85
N ALA A 204 -13.91 1.40 6.33
CA ALA A 204 -13.31 2.47 7.12
C ALA A 204 -12.65 3.55 6.26
N ALA A 205 -12.57 4.77 6.79
CA ALA A 205 -11.66 5.80 6.30
C ALA A 205 -10.21 5.49 6.73
N ILE A 206 -9.23 5.93 5.92
CA ILE A 206 -7.80 5.65 6.14
C ILE A 206 -7.14 6.80 6.88
N THR A 207 -6.74 6.57 8.13
CA THR A 207 -5.88 7.49 8.88
C THR A 207 -4.47 7.51 8.32
N ARG A 208 -3.93 8.70 8.05
CA ARG A 208 -2.59 8.88 7.51
C ARG A 208 -1.54 9.10 8.60
N CYS A 209 -0.33 8.66 8.32
CA CYS A 209 0.81 8.75 9.22
C CYS A 209 2.01 9.40 8.49
N ALA A 210 3.10 9.62 9.21
CA ALA A 210 4.30 10.28 8.69
C ALA A 210 4.96 9.58 7.47
N ALA A 211 4.56 8.35 7.12
CA ALA A 211 5.01 7.72 5.87
C ALA A 211 4.63 8.55 4.62
N THR A 212 3.49 9.29 4.67
CA THR A 212 3.05 10.15 3.56
C THR A 212 3.89 11.41 3.36
N GLN A 213 4.73 11.76 4.33
CA GLN A 213 5.68 12.88 4.22
C GLN A 213 6.83 12.58 3.28
N VAL A 214 7.13 11.28 3.08
CA VAL A 214 8.24 10.86 2.22
C VAL A 214 7.86 11.04 0.76
N ASN A 215 8.67 11.79 0.04
CA ASN A 215 8.54 11.95 -1.40
C ASN A 215 8.98 10.66 -2.11
N PRO A 216 8.12 10.02 -2.91
CA PRO A 216 8.46 8.75 -3.55
C PRO A 216 9.55 8.88 -4.64
N ALA A 217 9.82 10.09 -5.14
CA ALA A 217 10.84 10.33 -6.14
C ALA A 217 12.21 10.72 -5.55
N THR A 218 12.23 11.46 -4.42
CA THR A 218 13.49 11.98 -3.83
C THR A 218 13.87 11.30 -2.52
N ALA A 219 12.95 10.55 -1.90
CA ALA A 219 13.06 9.97 -0.56
C ALA A 219 13.20 11.03 0.57
N GLU A 220 12.91 12.27 0.30
CA GLU A 220 12.95 13.36 1.28
C GLU A 220 11.60 13.50 1.98
N ARG A 221 11.60 14.00 3.22
CA ARG A 221 10.39 14.43 3.94
C ARG A 221 10.14 15.89 3.64
N ASP A 222 9.55 16.16 2.48
CA ASP A 222 9.39 17.51 1.92
C ASP A 222 8.03 18.15 2.20
N LEU A 223 7.02 17.39 2.61
CA LEU A 223 5.66 17.86 2.89
C LEU A 223 5.12 17.35 4.23
N GLU A 224 4.53 18.25 5.01
CA GLU A 224 3.86 17.95 6.28
C GLU A 224 2.39 17.52 6.08
N ILE A 225 2.18 16.42 5.32
CA ILE A 225 0.86 15.95 4.86
C ILE A 225 -0.14 15.81 6.03
N VAL A 226 0.26 15.15 7.12
CA VAL A 226 -0.65 14.90 8.26
C VAL A 226 -1.03 16.19 8.97
N ALA A 227 -0.08 17.12 9.11
CA ALA A 227 -0.35 18.43 9.70
C ALA A 227 -1.22 19.29 8.77
N ALA A 228 -1.01 19.24 7.45
CA ALA A 228 -1.83 19.95 6.47
C ALA A 228 -3.28 19.44 6.46
N LEU A 229 -3.50 18.13 6.51
CA LEU A 229 -4.84 17.54 6.64
C LEU A 229 -5.56 18.05 7.89
N ARG A 230 -4.89 18.05 9.05
CA ARG A 230 -5.46 18.55 10.30
C ARG A 230 -5.79 20.02 10.26
N ARG A 231 -4.90 20.85 9.70
CA ARG A 231 -5.12 22.31 9.64
C ARG A 231 -6.17 22.69 8.62
N GLY A 232 -6.18 22.06 7.45
CA GLY A 232 -7.06 22.43 6.34
C GLY A 232 -8.44 21.78 6.38
N PHE A 233 -8.56 20.60 7.02
CA PHE A 233 -9.77 19.77 6.94
C PHE A 233 -10.22 19.19 8.29
N GLU A 234 -9.56 19.54 9.39
CA GLU A 234 -9.89 19.11 10.76
C GLU A 234 -9.79 17.58 10.99
N HIS A 235 -9.15 16.84 10.09
CA HIS A 235 -8.91 15.41 10.18
C HIS A 235 -7.54 15.02 9.61
N ASN A 236 -7.15 13.75 9.78
CA ASN A 236 -5.95 13.17 9.16
C ASN A 236 -6.29 11.97 8.27
N LEU A 237 -7.47 12.01 7.63
CA LEU A 237 -8.00 10.97 6.77
C LEU A 237 -7.66 11.26 5.30
N MET A 238 -7.46 10.19 4.49
CA MET A 238 -7.35 10.27 3.04
C MET A 238 -7.66 8.90 2.44
N GLY A 239 -8.79 8.81 1.73
CA GLY A 239 -9.28 7.57 1.12
C GLY A 239 -9.91 6.59 2.11
N ILE A 240 -10.30 5.45 1.58
CA ILE A 240 -11.10 4.43 2.27
C ILE A 240 -10.53 3.03 2.07
N TYR A 241 -10.76 2.16 3.04
CA TYR A 241 -10.58 0.71 2.90
C TYR A 241 -11.90 0.06 2.51
N THR A 242 -11.80 -0.90 1.59
CA THR A 242 -12.93 -1.72 1.17
C THR A 242 -12.62 -3.20 1.30
N GLU A 243 -13.65 -3.99 1.60
CA GLU A 243 -13.63 -5.46 1.53
C GLU A 243 -14.27 -5.90 0.21
N VAL A 244 -13.67 -6.86 -0.48
CA VAL A 244 -14.27 -7.46 -1.67
C VAL A 244 -15.39 -8.39 -1.23
N VAL A 245 -16.64 -8.08 -1.59
CA VAL A 245 -17.84 -8.89 -1.29
C VAL A 245 -18.13 -9.86 -2.43
N GLU A 246 -18.11 -9.33 -3.67
CA GLU A 246 -18.23 -10.13 -4.88
C GLU A 246 -17.01 -9.87 -5.76
N GLY A 247 -16.36 -10.96 -6.17
CA GLY A 247 -15.16 -10.91 -6.99
C GLY A 247 -15.48 -10.58 -8.45
N GLY A 248 -14.45 -10.19 -9.18
CA GLY A 248 -14.50 -9.88 -10.61
C GLY A 248 -13.24 -9.17 -11.05
N GLU A 249 -13.12 -8.87 -12.33
CA GLU A 249 -12.01 -8.07 -12.86
C GLU A 249 -12.40 -6.59 -12.83
N ILE A 250 -11.47 -5.75 -12.41
CA ILE A 250 -11.55 -4.29 -12.52
C ILE A 250 -10.42 -3.78 -13.39
N THR A 251 -10.69 -2.74 -14.19
CA THR A 251 -9.78 -2.19 -15.19
C THR A 251 -9.75 -0.65 -15.06
N ILE A 252 -8.62 -0.03 -15.41
CA ILE A 252 -8.54 1.43 -15.54
C ILE A 252 -9.59 1.89 -16.57
N GLY A 253 -10.39 2.90 -16.21
CA GLY A 253 -11.50 3.41 -17.00
C GLY A 253 -12.87 2.85 -16.60
N ASP A 254 -12.92 1.78 -15.81
CA ASP A 254 -14.20 1.22 -15.34
C ASP A 254 -14.98 2.23 -14.49
N THR A 255 -16.28 2.26 -14.71
CA THR A 255 -17.20 3.10 -13.92
C THR A 255 -17.39 2.52 -12.52
N LEU A 256 -17.27 3.40 -11.55
CA LEU A 256 -17.52 3.13 -10.13
C LEU A 256 -18.87 3.72 -9.74
N THR A 257 -19.76 2.92 -9.19
CA THR A 257 -21.08 3.35 -8.72
C THR A 257 -21.24 3.08 -7.23
N VAL A 258 -21.51 4.13 -6.46
CA VAL A 258 -21.82 3.99 -5.03
C VAL A 258 -23.31 3.69 -4.89
N ARG A 259 -23.62 2.58 -4.24
CA ARG A 259 -25.00 2.17 -3.99
C ARG A 259 -25.55 2.85 -2.72
N PRO A 260 -26.84 3.16 -2.67
CA PRO A 260 -27.49 3.53 -1.42
C PRO A 260 -27.26 2.46 -0.33
N ALA A 261 -27.25 2.88 0.93
CA ALA A 261 -27.23 1.97 2.07
C ALA A 261 -28.54 1.17 2.17
#